data_ed35cc269bfb5349539de704d5942150
#
_entry.id   ed35cc269bfb5349539de704d5942150
#
_cell.length_a   1.000
_cell.length_b   1.000
_cell.length_c   1.000
_cell.angle_alpha   90.00
_cell.angle_beta   90.00
_cell.angle_gamma   90.00
#
_symmetry.space_group_name_H-M   'P 1'
#
loop_
_entity.id
_entity.type
_entity.pdbx_description
1 polymer ?
#
loop_
_entity_poly.entity_id
_entity_poly.type
_entity_poly.pdbx_seq_one_letter_code
_entity_poly.pdbx_strand_id
1 'polypeptide(L)'
;MEEEKRLGDRNDARRIRSVDGMHAYMTHLMPHRTDAEVYINETLDVTELLKFLETRNTPEAPFKTTIFHCVVMAAAKIVKMRPLLNRYVSGNHYYMRDRISLGFTIKRQFADGAGESLMMLYPEDSFTLRDFSRMIVGEVSEARADEAHGADGALENLKHLPRPLMNVVMGAIRLMDRWGWWPESLKRLDPNYSSVMLSNLGSIQCNAIYHHLNNIGTNGIVLTIGVAHK
;
A
#
# COMPACT_ATOMS: atom_id res chain seq x y z
N MET A 1 -11.89 4.63 -22.31
CA MET A 1 -11.17 3.75 -23.27
C MET A 1 -9.97 3.19 -22.56
N GLU A 2 -9.91 1.88 -22.35
CA GLU A 2 -8.72 1.23 -21.80
C GLU A 2 -7.68 1.16 -22.93
N GLU A 3 -6.54 1.81 -22.74
CA GLU A 3 -5.44 1.67 -23.70
C GLU A 3 -4.83 0.27 -23.54
N GLU A 4 -4.61 -0.43 -24.66
CA GLU A 4 -3.94 -1.73 -24.66
C GLU A 4 -2.47 -1.58 -24.26
N LYS A 5 -1.94 -2.59 -23.57
CA LYS A 5 -0.53 -2.66 -23.17
C LYS A 5 0.36 -2.77 -24.40
N ARG A 6 1.40 -1.95 -24.45
CA ARG A 6 2.33 -1.87 -25.59
C ARG A 6 3.76 -2.16 -25.15
N LEU A 7 4.61 -2.46 -26.13
CA LEU A 7 6.05 -2.60 -25.90
C LEU A 7 6.60 -1.29 -25.32
N GLY A 8 7.33 -1.38 -24.22
CA GLY A 8 7.85 -0.23 -23.46
C GLY A 8 6.93 0.25 -22.34
N ASP A 9 5.75 -0.36 -22.15
CA ASP A 9 4.98 -0.18 -20.93
C ASP A 9 5.63 -0.94 -19.75
N ARG A 10 5.31 -0.50 -18.54
CA ARG A 10 5.81 -1.17 -17.32
C ARG A 10 5.18 -2.56 -17.18
N ASN A 11 5.87 -3.47 -16.50
CA ASN A 11 5.36 -4.83 -16.27
C ASN A 11 4.08 -4.86 -15.42
N ASP A 12 3.85 -3.87 -14.56
CA ASP A 12 2.75 -3.74 -13.60
C ASP A 12 1.65 -2.76 -14.03
N ALA A 13 1.81 -2.06 -15.18
CA ALA A 13 0.89 -1.00 -15.56
C ALA A 13 0.96 -0.64 -17.06
N ARG A 14 -0.10 -0.02 -17.56
CA ARG A 14 -0.20 0.54 -18.91
C ARG A 14 0.05 2.04 -18.87
N ARG A 15 0.88 2.52 -19.78
CA ARG A 15 1.14 3.96 -19.92
C ARG A 15 -0.07 4.66 -20.52
N ILE A 16 -0.50 5.76 -19.89
CA ILE A 16 -1.55 6.64 -20.42
C ILE A 16 -0.88 7.63 -21.36
N ARG A 17 -1.25 7.57 -22.63
CA ARG A 17 -0.66 8.40 -23.69
C ARG A 17 -1.51 9.61 -24.03
N SER A 18 -2.81 9.55 -23.71
CA SER A 18 -3.78 10.64 -23.91
C SER A 18 -3.79 11.60 -22.71
N VAL A 19 -2.63 12.20 -22.42
CA VAL A 19 -2.48 13.19 -21.32
C VAL A 19 -2.45 14.58 -21.95
N ASP A 20 -3.26 15.50 -21.41
CA ASP A 20 -3.22 16.90 -21.84
C ASP A 20 -1.93 17.63 -21.40
N GLY A 21 -1.67 18.77 -22.03
CA GLY A 21 -0.43 19.51 -21.83
C GLY A 21 -0.20 19.96 -20.38
N MET A 22 -1.26 20.33 -19.64
CA MET A 22 -1.14 20.76 -18.24
C MET A 22 -0.68 19.60 -17.35
N HIS A 23 -1.35 18.45 -17.45
CA HIS A 23 -0.98 17.28 -16.65
C HIS A 23 0.44 16.78 -17.01
N ALA A 24 0.81 16.79 -18.30
CA ALA A 24 2.17 16.44 -18.70
C ALA A 24 3.21 17.40 -18.08
N TYR A 25 2.93 18.71 -18.10
CA TYR A 25 3.80 19.73 -17.52
C TYR A 25 3.94 19.58 -16.00
N MET A 26 2.84 19.29 -15.29
CA MET A 26 2.83 19.10 -13.81
C MET A 26 3.81 18.03 -13.34
N THR A 27 4.05 16.97 -14.11
CA THR A 27 5.02 15.93 -13.74
C THR A 27 6.47 16.41 -13.72
N HIS A 28 6.76 17.53 -14.36
CA HIS A 28 8.09 18.17 -14.38
C HIS A 28 8.23 19.24 -13.31
N LEU A 29 7.12 19.87 -12.88
CA LEU A 29 7.11 20.85 -11.80
C LEU A 29 7.32 20.23 -10.42
N MET A 30 6.92 18.98 -10.24
CA MET A 30 6.99 18.25 -8.99
C MET A 30 7.96 17.07 -9.12
N PRO A 31 9.29 17.30 -8.97
CA PRO A 31 10.30 16.28 -9.21
C PRO A 31 10.30 15.17 -8.14
N HIS A 32 9.83 15.48 -6.92
CA HIS A 32 9.69 14.53 -5.83
C HIS A 32 8.22 14.21 -5.60
N ARG A 33 7.94 13.02 -5.12
CA ARG A 33 6.57 12.59 -4.82
C ARG A 33 5.97 13.41 -3.69
N THR A 34 6.79 13.78 -2.72
CA THR A 34 6.41 14.66 -1.60
C THR A 34 5.96 16.05 -2.03
N ASP A 35 6.39 16.53 -3.19
CA ASP A 35 5.99 17.86 -3.71
C ASP A 35 4.51 17.88 -4.15
N ALA A 36 3.94 16.72 -4.44
CA ALA A 36 2.55 16.55 -4.92
C ALA A 36 1.59 16.03 -3.85
N GLU A 37 2.01 15.96 -2.60
CA GLU A 37 1.17 15.46 -1.51
C GLU A 37 0.08 16.44 -1.12
N VAL A 38 -1.12 15.90 -0.90
CA VAL A 38 -2.25 16.62 -0.34
C VAL A 38 -2.77 15.81 0.85
N TYR A 39 -2.91 16.48 1.99
CA TYR A 39 -3.37 15.85 3.23
C TYR A 39 -4.82 16.17 3.51
N ILE A 40 -5.59 15.15 3.85
CA ILE A 40 -6.99 15.26 4.27
C ILE A 40 -7.12 14.50 5.58
N ASN A 41 -7.79 15.09 6.56
CA ASN A 41 -8.11 14.45 7.83
C ASN A 41 -9.62 14.48 8.04
N GLU A 42 -10.21 13.31 8.28
CA GLU A 42 -11.64 13.15 8.47
C GLU A 42 -11.91 12.32 9.73
N THR A 43 -12.93 12.75 10.48
CA THR A 43 -13.43 12.00 11.63
C THR A 43 -14.76 11.37 11.25
N LEU A 44 -14.86 10.05 11.39
CA LEU A 44 -16.03 9.27 11.00
C LEU A 44 -16.74 8.71 12.24
N ASP A 45 -18.06 8.84 12.27
CA ASP A 45 -18.88 8.09 13.23
C ASP A 45 -18.89 6.60 12.85
N VAL A 46 -18.35 5.78 13.72
CA VAL A 46 -18.26 4.32 13.53
C VAL A 46 -19.24 3.54 14.42
N THR A 47 -20.21 4.21 15.04
CA THR A 47 -21.15 3.61 15.98
C THR A 47 -21.88 2.42 15.35
N GLU A 48 -22.45 2.58 14.17
CA GLU A 48 -23.17 1.49 13.48
C GLU A 48 -22.21 0.39 12.98
N LEU A 49 -20.99 0.77 12.60
CA LEU A 49 -19.97 -0.20 12.24
C LEU A 49 -19.56 -1.07 13.44
N LEU A 50 -19.44 -0.49 14.61
CA LEU A 50 -19.12 -1.24 15.83
C LEU A 50 -20.23 -2.23 16.20
N LYS A 51 -21.52 -1.82 16.13
CA LYS A 51 -22.66 -2.72 16.32
C LYS A 51 -22.64 -3.87 15.32
N PHE A 52 -22.39 -3.58 14.05
CA PHE A 52 -22.24 -4.61 13.02
C PHE A 52 -21.10 -5.58 13.34
N LEU A 53 -19.96 -5.09 13.78
CA LEU A 53 -18.82 -5.92 14.15
C LEU A 53 -19.13 -6.81 15.39
N GLU A 54 -19.90 -6.32 16.35
CA GLU A 54 -20.36 -7.12 17.49
C GLU A 54 -21.20 -8.32 17.04
N THR A 55 -22.12 -8.13 16.07
CA THR A 55 -22.93 -9.24 15.54
C THR A 55 -22.11 -10.27 14.77
N ARG A 56 -20.96 -9.89 14.22
CA ARG A 56 -20.09 -10.80 13.44
C ARG A 56 -19.06 -11.53 14.31
N ASN A 57 -18.62 -10.89 15.37
CA ASN A 57 -17.57 -11.40 16.25
C ASN A 57 -18.14 -12.24 17.40
N THR A 58 -18.96 -13.25 17.03
CA THR A 58 -19.49 -14.21 18.03
C THR A 58 -18.37 -15.11 18.55
N PRO A 59 -18.56 -15.80 19.70
CA PRO A 59 -17.56 -16.74 20.22
C PRO A 59 -17.21 -17.88 19.25
N GLU A 60 -18.11 -18.22 18.34
CA GLU A 60 -17.94 -19.28 17.33
C GLU A 60 -17.27 -18.78 16.06
N ALA A 61 -17.03 -17.46 15.93
CA ALA A 61 -16.39 -16.90 14.74
C ALA A 61 -14.93 -17.39 14.62
N PRO A 62 -14.50 -17.88 13.45
CA PRO A 62 -13.17 -18.46 13.27
C PRO A 62 -12.04 -17.44 13.43
N PHE A 63 -12.36 -16.16 13.33
CA PHE A 63 -11.45 -15.02 13.53
C PHE A 63 -12.24 -13.74 13.79
N LYS A 64 -11.59 -12.79 14.45
CA LYS A 64 -12.18 -11.49 14.75
C LYS A 64 -12.06 -10.54 13.54
N THR A 65 -13.19 -10.00 13.08
CA THR A 65 -13.25 -8.90 12.13
C THR A 65 -13.10 -7.57 12.86
N THR A 66 -12.30 -6.66 12.36
CA THR A 66 -12.01 -5.36 13.00
C THR A 66 -12.38 -4.19 12.08
N ILE A 67 -12.40 -2.97 12.63
CA ILE A 67 -12.55 -1.73 11.85
C ILE A 67 -11.51 -1.70 10.71
N PHE A 68 -10.27 -2.10 10.99
CA PHE A 68 -9.19 -2.15 9.99
C PHE A 68 -9.60 -2.98 8.77
N HIS A 69 -10.15 -4.19 8.96
CA HIS A 69 -10.60 -5.06 7.86
C HIS A 69 -11.69 -4.39 7.02
N CYS A 70 -12.61 -3.65 7.66
CA CYS A 70 -13.66 -2.91 6.96
C CYS A 70 -13.07 -1.77 6.13
N VAL A 71 -12.11 -1.02 6.67
CA VAL A 71 -11.44 0.08 5.98
C VAL A 71 -10.61 -0.43 4.81
N VAL A 72 -9.86 -1.53 4.97
CA VAL A 72 -9.11 -2.18 3.88
C VAL A 72 -10.04 -2.57 2.72
N MET A 73 -11.18 -3.20 3.04
CA MET A 73 -12.17 -3.56 2.03
C MET A 73 -12.80 -2.33 1.37
N ALA A 74 -13.13 -1.29 2.15
CA ALA A 74 -13.68 -0.05 1.64
C ALA A 74 -12.69 0.65 0.67
N ALA A 75 -11.41 0.71 1.03
CA ALA A 75 -10.36 1.26 0.17
C ALA A 75 -10.28 0.50 -1.16
N ALA A 76 -10.27 -0.84 -1.15
CA ALA A 76 -10.29 -1.64 -2.37
C ALA A 76 -11.51 -1.34 -3.26
N LYS A 77 -12.71 -1.28 -2.64
CA LYS A 77 -13.95 -0.96 -3.37
C LYS A 77 -13.94 0.45 -3.96
N ILE A 78 -13.44 1.44 -3.23
CA ILE A 78 -13.35 2.82 -3.72
C ILE A 78 -12.41 2.89 -4.94
N VAL A 79 -11.25 2.26 -4.88
CA VAL A 79 -10.31 2.23 -6.01
C VAL A 79 -10.95 1.53 -7.23
N LYS A 80 -11.69 0.44 -7.00
CA LYS A 80 -12.44 -0.24 -8.07
C LYS A 80 -13.53 0.64 -8.69
N MET A 81 -14.30 1.35 -7.87
CA MET A 81 -15.37 2.25 -8.31
C MET A 81 -14.82 3.52 -8.97
N ARG A 82 -13.60 3.92 -8.65
CA ARG A 82 -12.91 5.12 -9.12
C ARG A 82 -11.54 4.75 -9.71
N PRO A 83 -11.47 4.15 -10.89
CA PRO A 83 -10.22 3.63 -11.45
C PRO A 83 -9.10 4.68 -11.59
N LEU A 84 -9.46 5.97 -11.70
CA LEU A 84 -8.48 7.05 -11.75
C LEU A 84 -7.61 7.13 -10.48
N LEU A 85 -8.09 6.65 -9.34
CA LEU A 85 -7.31 6.53 -8.10
C LEU A 85 -6.21 5.46 -8.18
N ASN A 86 -6.30 4.57 -9.18
CA ASN A 86 -5.31 3.52 -9.39
C ASN A 86 -4.20 3.94 -10.38
N ARG A 87 -4.10 5.24 -10.66
CA ARG A 87 -3.02 5.82 -11.48
C ARG A 87 -1.83 6.21 -10.62
N TYR A 88 -0.68 6.27 -11.27
CA TYR A 88 0.53 6.82 -10.67
C TYR A 88 1.43 7.48 -11.72
N VAL A 89 2.39 8.26 -11.25
CA VAL A 89 3.42 8.88 -12.09
C VAL A 89 4.77 8.21 -11.83
N SER A 90 5.46 7.84 -12.88
CA SER A 90 6.84 7.34 -12.82
C SER A 90 7.59 7.78 -14.08
N GLY A 91 8.84 8.26 -13.93
CA GLY A 91 9.63 8.74 -15.05
C GLY A 91 8.95 9.85 -15.88
N ASN A 92 8.16 10.73 -15.22
CA ASN A 92 7.36 11.80 -15.85
C ASN A 92 6.24 11.29 -16.79
N HIS A 93 5.78 10.07 -16.60
CA HIS A 93 4.66 9.50 -17.35
C HIS A 93 3.58 9.01 -16.42
N TYR A 94 2.32 9.13 -16.86
CA TYR A 94 1.17 8.57 -16.17
C TYR A 94 0.97 7.10 -16.54
N TYR A 95 0.67 6.29 -15.54
CA TYR A 95 0.39 4.88 -15.70
C TYR A 95 -0.93 4.50 -15.02
N MET A 96 -1.65 3.56 -15.60
CA MET A 96 -2.78 2.88 -15.00
C MET A 96 -2.33 1.49 -14.58
N ARG A 97 -2.46 1.15 -13.30
CA ARG A 97 -2.14 -0.19 -12.79
C ARG A 97 -3.03 -1.24 -13.41
N ASP A 98 -2.47 -2.41 -13.64
CA ASP A 98 -3.22 -3.57 -14.14
C ASP A 98 -4.05 -4.25 -13.05
N ARG A 99 -3.72 -4.03 -11.77
CA ARG A 99 -4.37 -4.62 -10.60
C ARG A 99 -4.52 -3.61 -9.47
N ILE A 100 -5.49 -3.85 -8.60
CA ILE A 100 -5.60 -3.17 -7.30
C ILE A 100 -4.71 -3.94 -6.31
N SER A 101 -3.93 -3.21 -5.54
CA SER A 101 -3.11 -3.76 -4.47
C SER A 101 -3.17 -2.88 -3.24
N LEU A 102 -3.20 -3.51 -2.08
CA LEU A 102 -3.25 -2.85 -0.78
C LEU A 102 -2.01 -3.25 0.00
N GLY A 103 -1.20 -2.27 0.37
CA GLY A 103 0.00 -2.47 1.15
C GLY A 103 -0.23 -2.08 2.60
N PHE A 104 0.35 -2.79 3.54
CA PHE A 104 0.33 -2.40 4.95
C PHE A 104 1.51 -2.98 5.71
N THR A 105 1.80 -2.33 6.84
CA THR A 105 2.85 -2.73 7.74
C THR A 105 2.25 -3.46 8.93
N ILE A 106 2.81 -4.59 9.30
CA ILE A 106 2.42 -5.37 10.48
C ILE A 106 3.52 -5.31 11.52
N LYS A 107 3.19 -4.91 12.74
CA LYS A 107 4.08 -5.09 13.89
C LYS A 107 4.09 -6.56 14.29
N ARG A 108 5.26 -7.21 14.25
CA ARG A 108 5.40 -8.64 14.56
C ARG A 108 5.02 -8.93 16.03
N GLN A 109 5.45 -8.04 16.92
CA GLN A 109 5.11 -8.09 18.33
C GLN A 109 4.71 -6.70 18.83
N PHE A 110 3.80 -6.62 19.80
CA PHE A 110 3.43 -5.37 20.45
C PHE A 110 4.45 -5.05 21.57
N ALA A 111 5.72 -4.86 21.18
CA ALA A 111 6.80 -4.50 22.07
C ALA A 111 7.65 -3.38 21.43
N ASP A 112 8.33 -2.59 22.26
CA ASP A 112 9.26 -1.59 21.80
C ASP A 112 10.45 -2.25 21.09
N GLY A 113 10.81 -1.72 19.91
CA GLY A 113 11.91 -2.28 19.10
C GLY A 113 11.54 -3.55 18.32
N ALA A 114 10.31 -4.05 18.40
CA ALA A 114 9.87 -5.19 17.57
C ALA A 114 9.92 -4.84 16.08
N GLY A 115 10.40 -5.79 15.27
CA GLY A 115 10.44 -5.65 13.82
C GLY A 115 9.05 -5.47 13.21
N GLU A 116 9.02 -4.82 12.06
CA GLU A 116 7.83 -4.67 11.23
C GLU A 116 7.97 -5.53 9.99
N SER A 117 6.88 -6.11 9.53
CA SER A 117 6.80 -6.84 8.28
C SER A 117 5.97 -6.07 7.26
N LEU A 118 6.45 -6.07 6.04
CA LEU A 118 5.78 -5.44 4.91
C LEU A 118 4.88 -6.46 4.21
N MET A 119 3.66 -6.06 3.91
CA MET A 119 2.66 -6.95 3.34
C MET A 119 1.92 -6.34 2.19
N MET A 120 1.57 -7.20 1.22
CA MET A 120 0.80 -6.84 0.04
C MET A 120 -0.41 -7.75 -0.11
N LEU A 121 -1.58 -7.16 -0.27
CA LEU A 121 -2.83 -7.87 -0.53
C LEU A 121 -3.32 -7.53 -1.94
N TYR A 122 -3.72 -8.56 -2.69
CA TYR A 122 -4.26 -8.43 -4.04
C TYR A 122 -5.71 -8.92 -4.05
N PRO A 123 -6.68 -8.02 -3.83
CA PRO A 123 -8.08 -8.41 -3.77
C PRO A 123 -8.60 -8.85 -5.15
N GLU A 124 -9.39 -9.90 -5.16
CA GLU A 124 -10.21 -10.28 -6.31
C GLU A 124 -11.57 -9.58 -6.26
N ASP A 125 -12.20 -9.47 -7.40
CA ASP A 125 -13.48 -8.78 -7.55
C ASP A 125 -14.65 -9.39 -6.73
N SER A 126 -14.56 -10.69 -6.46
CA SER A 126 -15.54 -11.47 -5.72
C SER A 126 -15.36 -11.43 -4.20
N PHE A 127 -14.29 -10.83 -3.69
CA PHE A 127 -13.98 -10.89 -2.25
C PHE A 127 -15.05 -10.20 -1.40
N THR A 128 -15.52 -10.96 -0.41
CA THR A 128 -16.37 -10.48 0.66
C THR A 128 -15.54 -9.96 1.83
N LEU A 129 -16.18 -9.28 2.79
CA LEU A 129 -15.50 -8.86 4.03
C LEU A 129 -14.90 -10.06 4.78
N ARG A 130 -15.54 -11.24 4.71
CA ARG A 130 -15.03 -12.46 5.31
C ARG A 130 -13.72 -12.91 4.66
N ASP A 131 -13.64 -12.84 3.34
CA ASP A 131 -12.45 -13.23 2.59
C ASP A 131 -11.28 -12.27 2.88
N PHE A 132 -11.53 -10.97 2.86
CA PHE A 132 -10.55 -9.97 3.30
C PHE A 132 -10.06 -10.22 4.72
N SER A 133 -10.98 -10.45 5.66
CA SER A 133 -10.62 -10.69 7.06
C SER A 133 -9.78 -11.96 7.20
N ARG A 134 -10.13 -13.02 6.49
CA ARG A 134 -9.38 -14.29 6.51
C ARG A 134 -7.97 -14.10 5.96
N MET A 135 -7.83 -13.40 4.83
CA MET A 135 -6.53 -13.12 4.23
C MET A 135 -5.65 -12.30 5.17
N ILE A 136 -6.18 -11.19 5.70
CA ILE A 136 -5.41 -10.33 6.62
C ILE A 136 -4.97 -11.12 7.86
N VAL A 137 -5.86 -11.91 8.45
CA VAL A 137 -5.52 -12.72 9.64
C VAL A 137 -4.48 -13.79 9.31
N GLY A 138 -4.61 -14.46 8.16
CA GLY A 138 -3.62 -15.43 7.67
C GLY A 138 -2.24 -14.80 7.53
N GLU A 139 -2.14 -13.74 6.76
CA GLU A 139 -0.91 -13.00 6.53
C GLU A 139 -0.28 -12.47 7.83
N VAL A 140 -1.09 -11.89 8.74
CA VAL A 140 -0.62 -11.44 10.08
C VAL A 140 -0.06 -12.61 10.88
N SER A 141 -0.72 -13.78 10.81
CA SER A 141 -0.28 -14.98 11.50
C SER A 141 1.04 -15.50 10.96
N GLU A 142 1.19 -15.54 9.64
CA GLU A 142 2.42 -15.95 8.96
C GLU A 142 3.57 -14.98 9.25
N ALA A 143 3.33 -13.67 9.16
CA ALA A 143 4.34 -12.65 9.45
C ALA A 143 4.83 -12.67 10.90
N ARG A 144 4.01 -13.15 11.83
CA ARG A 144 4.41 -13.32 13.24
C ARG A 144 5.12 -14.65 13.52
N ALA A 145 4.89 -15.66 12.69
CA ALA A 145 5.51 -16.97 12.83
C ALA A 145 6.88 -17.08 12.13
N ASP A 146 7.09 -16.30 11.05
CA ASP A 146 8.30 -16.33 10.22
C ASP A 146 9.14 -15.05 10.44
N GLU A 147 10.42 -15.23 10.78
CA GLU A 147 11.37 -14.10 10.96
C GLU A 147 11.74 -13.43 9.62
N ALA A 148 11.60 -14.12 8.50
CA ALA A 148 12.00 -13.66 7.16
C ALA A 148 10.83 -13.46 6.19
N HIS A 149 9.64 -13.08 6.70
CA HIS A 149 8.45 -12.93 5.87
C HIS A 149 8.58 -11.81 4.82
N GLY A 150 8.17 -12.09 3.60
CA GLY A 150 8.11 -11.10 2.51
C GLY A 150 9.46 -10.53 2.10
N ALA A 151 9.58 -9.20 2.06
CA ALA A 151 10.79 -8.49 1.70
C ALA A 151 11.82 -8.38 2.85
N ASP A 152 11.49 -8.82 4.05
CA ASP A 152 12.27 -8.57 5.27
C ASP A 152 13.67 -9.19 5.19
N GLY A 153 13.79 -10.41 4.64
CA GLY A 153 15.08 -11.07 4.47
C GLY A 153 16.04 -10.32 3.53
N ALA A 154 15.49 -9.69 2.48
CA ALA A 154 16.29 -8.86 1.57
C ALA A 154 16.75 -7.56 2.25
N LEU A 155 15.88 -6.93 3.02
CA LEU A 155 16.20 -5.71 3.79
C LEU A 155 17.24 -5.98 4.87
N GLU A 156 17.16 -7.13 5.55
CA GLU A 156 18.13 -7.53 6.57
C GLU A 156 19.56 -7.69 5.97
N ASN A 157 19.68 -8.23 4.78
CA ASN A 157 20.95 -8.33 4.08
C ASN A 157 21.50 -6.96 3.68
N LEU A 158 20.63 -6.01 3.32
CA LEU A 158 21.04 -4.66 2.93
C LEU A 158 21.63 -3.86 4.10
N LYS A 159 21.21 -4.08 5.34
CA LYS A 159 21.72 -3.33 6.51
C LYS A 159 23.22 -3.49 6.74
N HIS A 160 23.81 -4.58 6.27
CA HIS A 160 25.24 -4.84 6.40
C HIS A 160 26.11 -4.13 5.36
N LEU A 161 25.51 -3.48 4.36
CA LEU A 161 26.25 -2.75 3.34
C LEU A 161 26.84 -1.45 3.89
N PRO A 162 28.12 -1.14 3.56
CA PRO A 162 28.67 0.18 3.83
C PRO A 162 27.83 1.29 3.18
N ARG A 163 27.68 2.44 3.86
CA ARG A 163 26.85 3.55 3.38
C ARG A 163 27.09 3.98 1.92
N PRO A 164 28.36 4.11 1.43
CA PRO A 164 28.59 4.46 0.03
C PRO A 164 28.01 3.42 -0.93
N LEU A 165 28.18 2.13 -0.62
CA LEU A 165 27.65 1.04 -1.44
C LEU A 165 26.12 1.01 -1.39
N MET A 166 25.52 1.24 -0.23
CA MET A 166 24.06 1.39 -0.08
C MET A 166 23.53 2.51 -0.99
N ASN A 167 24.20 3.67 -1.04
CA ASN A 167 23.80 4.78 -1.91
C ASN A 167 23.83 4.40 -3.40
N VAL A 168 24.85 3.64 -3.81
CA VAL A 168 24.96 3.13 -5.20
C VAL A 168 23.83 2.17 -5.49
N VAL A 169 23.57 1.21 -4.60
CA VAL A 169 22.46 0.24 -4.75
C VAL A 169 21.12 0.96 -4.84
N MET A 170 20.84 1.90 -3.92
CA MET A 170 19.59 2.66 -3.95
C MET A 170 19.47 3.56 -5.19
N GLY A 171 20.59 4.10 -5.69
CA GLY A 171 20.64 4.84 -6.95
C GLY A 171 20.28 3.94 -8.14
N ALA A 172 20.85 2.74 -8.20
CA ALA A 172 20.52 1.75 -9.23
C ALA A 172 19.06 1.31 -9.18
N ILE A 173 18.53 1.03 -7.99
CA ILE A 173 17.10 0.68 -7.79
C ILE A 173 16.20 1.80 -8.31
N ARG A 174 16.45 3.06 -7.94
CA ARG A 174 15.68 4.21 -8.42
C ARG A 174 15.74 4.36 -9.95
N LEU A 175 16.90 4.13 -10.54
CA LEU A 175 17.07 4.20 -11.98
C LEU A 175 16.30 3.07 -12.69
N MET A 176 16.42 1.84 -12.20
CA MET A 176 15.69 0.69 -12.71
C MET A 176 14.16 0.89 -12.57
N ASP A 177 13.71 1.42 -11.43
CA ASP A 177 12.29 1.73 -11.23
C ASP A 177 11.81 2.83 -12.17
N ARG A 178 12.57 3.91 -12.34
CA ARG A 178 12.25 4.99 -13.29
C ARG A 178 12.01 4.48 -14.72
N TRP A 179 12.80 3.51 -15.16
CA TRP A 179 12.70 2.89 -16.49
C TRP A 179 11.72 1.72 -16.55
N GLY A 180 11.12 1.35 -15.42
CA GLY A 180 10.18 0.21 -15.33
C GLY A 180 10.84 -1.16 -15.34
N TRP A 181 12.16 -1.24 -15.15
CA TRP A 181 12.94 -2.47 -15.16
C TRP A 181 12.98 -3.18 -13.79
N TRP A 182 12.44 -2.55 -12.75
CA TRP A 182 12.37 -3.17 -11.43
C TRP A 182 11.52 -4.45 -11.48
N PRO A 183 12.04 -5.61 -11.01
CA PRO A 183 11.36 -6.88 -11.12
C PRO A 183 9.98 -6.87 -10.46
N GLU A 184 8.98 -7.44 -11.14
CA GLU A 184 7.61 -7.51 -10.62
C GLU A 184 7.53 -8.34 -9.34
N SER A 185 8.32 -9.41 -9.22
CA SER A 185 8.39 -10.24 -8.03
C SER A 185 8.79 -9.43 -6.78
N LEU A 186 9.70 -8.47 -6.91
CA LEU A 186 10.11 -7.60 -5.82
C LEU A 186 9.06 -6.50 -5.54
N LYS A 187 8.45 -5.94 -6.59
CA LYS A 187 7.34 -4.97 -6.41
C LYS A 187 6.16 -5.57 -5.66
N ARG A 188 5.87 -6.85 -5.87
CA ARG A 188 4.78 -7.56 -5.20
C ARG A 188 4.98 -7.74 -3.70
N LEU A 189 6.18 -7.60 -3.22
CA LEU A 189 6.54 -7.71 -1.80
C LEU A 189 6.66 -6.35 -1.12
N ASP A 190 6.72 -5.26 -1.88
CA ASP A 190 6.98 -3.92 -1.35
C ASP A 190 5.73 -3.05 -1.38
N PRO A 191 5.16 -2.68 -0.21
CA PRO A 191 3.99 -1.79 -0.11
C PRO A 191 4.15 -0.43 -0.79
N ASN A 192 5.38 0.01 -1.04
CA ASN A 192 5.64 1.24 -1.80
C ASN A 192 5.14 1.15 -3.26
N TYR A 193 4.84 -0.04 -3.76
CA TYR A 193 4.27 -0.28 -5.08
C TYR A 193 2.76 -0.56 -5.05
N SER A 194 2.11 -0.45 -3.90
CA SER A 194 0.66 -0.65 -3.77
C SER A 194 -0.18 0.47 -4.39
N SER A 195 -1.45 0.18 -4.65
CA SER A 195 -2.45 1.22 -4.99
C SER A 195 -2.73 2.12 -3.80
N VAL A 196 -2.92 1.50 -2.63
CA VAL A 196 -3.13 2.18 -1.35
C VAL A 196 -2.25 1.54 -0.30
N MET A 197 -1.50 2.34 0.43
CA MET A 197 -0.78 1.91 1.62
C MET A 197 -1.62 2.25 2.85
N LEU A 198 -1.77 1.30 3.77
CA LEU A 198 -2.56 1.48 4.98
C LEU A 198 -1.68 1.30 6.22
N SER A 199 -1.88 2.19 7.19
CA SER A 199 -1.23 2.13 8.49
C SER A 199 -2.28 2.16 9.60
N ASN A 200 -2.30 1.13 10.45
CA ASN A 200 -3.27 0.99 11.54
C ASN A 200 -2.65 1.42 12.88
N LEU A 201 -2.72 2.71 13.17
CA LEU A 201 -2.23 3.29 14.42
C LEU A 201 -3.19 3.03 15.59
N GLY A 202 -4.46 2.76 15.30
CA GLY A 202 -5.43 2.36 16.32
C GLY A 202 -5.06 1.07 17.04
N SER A 203 -4.29 0.18 16.40
CA SER A 203 -3.79 -1.05 17.02
C SER A 203 -2.80 -0.81 18.18
N ILE A 204 -2.15 0.35 18.18
CA ILE A 204 -1.21 0.80 19.23
C ILE A 204 -1.78 1.98 20.05
N GLN A 205 -3.10 2.18 20.00
CA GLN A 205 -3.83 3.23 20.73
C GLN A 205 -3.41 4.67 20.38
N CYS A 206 -2.91 4.89 19.15
CA CYS A 206 -2.54 6.20 18.65
C CYS A 206 -3.61 6.79 17.74
N ASN A 207 -3.72 8.13 17.73
CA ASN A 207 -4.54 8.85 16.76
C ASN A 207 -3.93 8.74 15.36
N ALA A 208 -4.76 8.98 14.34
CA ALA A 208 -4.26 9.12 12.98
C ALA A 208 -3.28 10.30 12.87
N ILE A 209 -2.23 10.11 12.08
CA ILE A 209 -1.23 11.14 11.80
C ILE A 209 -1.15 11.38 10.30
N TYR A 210 -0.67 12.53 9.91
CA TYR A 210 -0.25 12.77 8.54
C TYR A 210 1.01 11.97 8.24
N HIS A 211 1.00 11.26 7.13
CA HIS A 211 2.11 10.44 6.70
C HIS A 211 2.45 10.77 5.25
N HIS A 212 3.71 11.02 4.96
CA HIS A 212 4.18 11.29 3.60
C HIS A 212 4.48 10.00 2.83
N LEU A 213 4.49 10.09 1.51
CA LEU A 213 4.92 9.02 0.62
C LEU A 213 6.46 8.91 0.60
N ASN A 214 6.97 7.71 0.40
CA ASN A 214 8.38 7.52 0.12
C ASN A 214 8.74 8.00 -1.29
N ASN A 215 9.94 8.55 -1.48
CA ASN A 215 10.46 8.95 -2.79
C ASN A 215 10.85 7.76 -3.70
N ILE A 216 10.50 6.54 -3.30
CA ILE A 216 10.64 5.31 -4.08
C ILE A 216 9.28 4.63 -4.18
N GLY A 217 9.07 3.88 -5.25
CA GLY A 217 7.81 3.17 -5.47
C GLY A 217 6.77 4.00 -6.23
N THR A 218 5.55 3.53 -6.24
CA THR A 218 4.47 4.07 -7.09
C THR A 218 3.14 4.25 -6.36
N ASN A 219 3.03 3.93 -5.05
CA ASN A 219 1.79 4.13 -4.32
C ASN A 219 1.33 5.60 -4.38
N GLY A 220 0.04 5.83 -4.60
CA GLY A 220 -0.54 7.17 -4.75
C GLY A 220 -1.35 7.63 -3.55
N ILE A 221 -1.66 6.72 -2.62
CA ILE A 221 -2.52 6.97 -1.47
C ILE A 221 -1.90 6.32 -0.25
N VAL A 222 -1.78 7.09 0.84
CA VAL A 222 -1.52 6.56 2.18
C VAL A 222 -2.73 6.86 3.06
N LEU A 223 -3.25 5.84 3.71
CA LEU A 223 -4.38 5.94 4.62
C LEU A 223 -3.95 5.54 6.03
N THR A 224 -3.94 6.49 6.94
CA THR A 224 -3.66 6.22 8.36
C THR A 224 -4.98 6.12 9.14
N ILE A 225 -5.12 5.10 9.96
CA ILE A 225 -6.32 4.81 10.74
C ILE A 225 -5.97 4.98 12.21
N GLY A 226 -6.62 5.94 12.86
CA GLY A 226 -6.45 6.20 14.29
C GLY A 226 -7.34 5.31 15.16
N VAL A 227 -7.17 5.48 16.46
CA VAL A 227 -7.99 4.82 17.48
C VAL A 227 -9.44 5.36 17.41
N ALA A 228 -10.41 4.46 17.62
CA ALA A 228 -11.79 4.86 17.81
C ALA A 228 -12.00 5.34 19.27
N HIS A 229 -12.45 6.57 19.42
CA HIS A 229 -12.84 7.14 20.70
C HIS A 229 -14.34 6.93 20.95
N LYS A 230 -14.72 6.79 22.22
CA LYS A 230 -16.12 6.76 22.65
C LYS A 230 -16.66 8.17 22.84
#